data_ae9778143b398623a9f44bf6456bbf66
#
_entry.id   ae9778143b398623a9f44bf6456bbf66
#
_cell.length_a   1.000
_cell.length_b   1.000
_cell.length_c   1.000
_cell.angle_alpha   90.00
_cell.angle_beta   90.00
_cell.angle_gamma   90.00
#
_symmetry.space_group_name_H-M   'P 1'
#
loop_
_entity.id
_entity.type
_entity.pdbx_description
1 polymer ?
#
loop_
_entity_poly.entity_id
_entity_poly.type
_entity_poly.pdbx_seq_one_letter_code
_entity_poly.pdbx_strand_id
1 'polypeptide(L)'
;MSSLTSALGPAQLSSEDLLAFQEAYYRDPVEFMQSVLGNWFTSPLSWVHRGWLAILLRRTDFLPKYGELDKIISHFVYKENPWDTAEKGKPLFQLEADGNLSLTVTKNTEIMMPRGIGKTTCFNGAIIFMAIYEVRHFVLLIGETATHASQQLQNIRREFEENSRLKAIYGNLKGTGTWNNDQIELANGFVLAATGRGGQVRGRNVNGHRPDLIALDDVEDEESVATAEQRQKTLEWFMSSVTPAIAELDPASGIFLSGTLLHNEALLVQVGRDPTFTTVVLGVLDNEGQPVFPSYMSLEKLEAKKAFYSRQGKLPHFYLEFFNRLVSEDTMKLNPAFVQREVLLRPLALALCHDPAISKKKKSDSATFAVVGLYPAGRFQVEDVWGAIGLTPQEARDKLFELHRNCLLYTSDAADEARSVD
;
A
#
# COMPACT_ATOMS: atom_id res chain seq x y z
N MET A 1 -22.12 18.02 18.83
CA MET A 1 -21.45 17.60 20.09
C MET A 1 -20.04 18.15 20.25
N SER A 2 -19.28 18.41 19.17
CA SER A 2 -17.92 19.00 19.25
C SER A 2 -17.81 20.38 19.95
N SER A 3 -18.90 21.12 20.08
CA SER A 3 -18.90 22.43 20.74
C SER A 3 -19.02 22.37 22.30
N LEU A 4 -19.46 21.26 22.85
CA LEU A 4 -19.63 21.11 24.31
C LEU A 4 -18.31 20.74 25.00
N THR A 5 -17.43 19.99 24.36
CA THR A 5 -16.15 19.57 24.94
C THR A 5 -15.08 20.66 24.95
N SER A 6 -15.25 21.75 24.18
CA SER A 6 -14.33 22.88 24.18
C SER A 6 -14.61 23.90 25.30
N ALA A 7 -15.78 23.83 25.92
CA ALA A 7 -16.25 24.86 26.88
C ALA A 7 -16.25 24.42 28.36
N LEU A 8 -16.26 23.09 28.64
CA LEU A 8 -16.33 22.58 30.02
C LEU A 8 -15.04 21.84 30.38
N GLY A 9 -14.38 22.25 31.44
CA GLY A 9 -13.24 21.49 32.00
C GLY A 9 -13.72 20.11 32.52
N PRO A 10 -12.83 19.08 32.51
CA PRO A 10 -13.19 17.69 32.86
C PRO A 10 -13.79 17.48 34.25
N ALA A 11 -13.67 18.45 35.15
CA ALA A 11 -14.17 18.37 36.51
C ALA A 11 -15.69 18.67 36.65
N GLN A 12 -16.42 18.92 35.57
CA GLN A 12 -17.84 19.32 35.55
C GLN A 12 -18.79 18.31 34.90
N LEU A 13 -18.28 17.18 34.41
CA LEU A 13 -19.11 16.16 33.74
C LEU A 13 -19.69 15.18 34.77
N SER A 14 -20.99 14.91 34.66
CA SER A 14 -21.64 13.87 35.47
C SER A 14 -21.23 12.47 34.99
N SER A 15 -21.45 11.45 35.83
CA SER A 15 -21.22 10.05 35.41
C SER A 15 -22.07 9.64 34.19
N GLU A 16 -23.28 10.22 34.09
CA GLU A 16 -24.19 10.00 32.96
C GLU A 16 -23.63 10.62 31.66
N ASP A 17 -23.08 11.83 31.73
CA ASP A 17 -22.43 12.50 30.61
C ASP A 17 -21.21 11.68 30.13
N LEU A 18 -20.39 11.16 31.04
CA LEU A 18 -19.22 10.35 30.73
C LEU A 18 -19.62 9.06 29.99
N LEU A 19 -20.66 8.37 30.49
CA LEU A 19 -21.17 7.17 29.80
C LEU A 19 -21.71 7.49 28.41
N ALA A 20 -22.44 8.61 28.26
CA ALA A 20 -22.94 9.05 26.97
C ALA A 20 -21.82 9.37 25.98
N PHE A 21 -20.71 9.99 26.43
CA PHE A 21 -19.52 10.22 25.60
C PHE A 21 -18.84 8.91 25.20
N GLN A 22 -18.66 7.99 26.14
CA GLN A 22 -18.05 6.69 25.90
C GLN A 22 -18.86 5.91 24.85
N GLU A 23 -20.18 5.88 24.98
CA GLU A 23 -21.07 5.21 24.02
C GLU A 23 -21.03 5.89 22.63
N ALA A 24 -21.07 7.23 22.60
CA ALA A 24 -20.99 7.97 21.34
C ALA A 24 -19.66 7.72 20.61
N TYR A 25 -18.54 7.71 21.33
CA TYR A 25 -17.23 7.44 20.75
C TYR A 25 -17.05 5.96 20.38
N TYR A 26 -17.64 5.03 21.13
CA TYR A 26 -17.67 3.62 20.70
C TYR A 26 -18.40 3.45 19.38
N ARG A 27 -19.53 4.12 19.20
CA ARG A 27 -20.30 4.08 17.94
C ARG A 27 -19.56 4.75 16.78
N ASP A 28 -18.68 5.70 17.09
CA ASP A 28 -17.96 6.47 16.08
C ASP A 28 -16.46 6.57 16.38
N PRO A 29 -15.67 5.60 15.90
CA PRO A 29 -14.21 5.60 16.10
C PRO A 29 -13.50 6.78 15.41
N VAL A 30 -14.08 7.36 14.37
CA VAL A 30 -13.53 8.55 13.69
C VAL A 30 -13.67 9.77 14.59
N GLU A 31 -14.86 9.97 15.16
CA GLU A 31 -15.10 11.05 16.12
C GLU A 31 -14.22 10.89 17.38
N PHE A 32 -14.06 9.66 17.89
CA PHE A 32 -13.12 9.35 18.96
C PHE A 32 -11.71 9.86 18.63
N MET A 33 -11.16 9.46 17.48
CA MET A 33 -9.81 9.85 17.08
C MET A 33 -9.67 11.37 16.97
N GLN A 34 -10.61 12.03 16.32
CA GLN A 34 -10.53 13.46 16.06
C GLN A 34 -10.80 14.30 17.32
N SER A 35 -11.64 13.82 18.22
CA SER A 35 -12.00 14.54 19.44
C SER A 35 -11.09 14.21 20.63
N VAL A 36 -10.78 12.94 20.87
CA VAL A 36 -9.99 12.51 22.04
C VAL A 36 -8.48 12.59 21.74
N LEU A 37 -8.07 12.24 20.54
CA LEU A 37 -6.68 12.27 20.07
C LEU A 37 -6.41 13.45 19.12
N GLY A 38 -7.11 14.57 19.30
CA GLY A 38 -7.09 15.71 18.41
C GLY A 38 -5.70 16.33 18.15
N ASN A 39 -4.73 16.12 19.04
CA ASN A 39 -3.35 16.54 18.82
C ASN A 39 -2.68 15.76 17.68
N TRP A 40 -3.13 14.54 17.39
CA TRP A 40 -2.64 13.70 16.30
C TRP A 40 -3.43 13.92 15.01
N PHE A 41 -4.72 14.26 15.13
CA PHE A 41 -5.65 14.37 14.00
C PHE A 41 -6.07 15.83 13.79
N THR A 42 -5.11 16.66 13.34
CA THR A 42 -5.31 18.09 13.08
C THR A 42 -6.12 18.39 11.83
N SER A 43 -6.29 17.40 10.95
CA SER A 43 -7.12 17.46 9.75
C SER A 43 -8.21 16.39 9.78
N PRO A 44 -9.40 16.65 9.22
CA PRO A 44 -10.45 15.65 9.14
C PRO A 44 -10.00 14.40 8.39
N LEU A 45 -10.33 13.23 8.92
CA LEU A 45 -10.08 11.96 8.24
C LEU A 45 -10.94 11.85 6.97
N SER A 46 -10.32 11.57 5.84
CA SER A 46 -11.01 11.38 4.57
C SER A 46 -11.67 10.01 4.45
N TRP A 47 -12.45 9.79 3.40
CA TRP A 47 -13.12 8.52 3.11
C TRP A 47 -12.14 7.33 3.08
N VAL A 48 -10.90 7.52 2.60
CA VAL A 48 -9.90 6.46 2.53
C VAL A 48 -9.48 5.97 3.91
N HIS A 49 -9.33 6.88 4.88
CA HIS A 49 -9.03 6.52 6.27
C HIS A 49 -10.20 5.81 6.94
N ARG A 50 -11.42 6.25 6.65
CA ARG A 50 -12.65 5.66 7.20
C ARG A 50 -12.86 4.23 6.69
N GLY A 51 -12.68 3.99 5.39
CA GLY A 51 -12.73 2.65 4.82
C GLY A 51 -11.64 1.73 5.37
N TRP A 52 -10.40 2.24 5.48
CA TRP A 52 -9.29 1.52 6.09
C TRP A 52 -9.59 1.15 7.56
N LEU A 53 -10.09 2.11 8.33
CA LEU A 53 -10.46 1.91 9.73
C LEU A 53 -11.59 0.88 9.90
N ALA A 54 -12.58 0.92 9.01
CA ALA A 54 -13.68 -0.04 9.02
C ALA A 54 -13.18 -1.48 8.80
N ILE A 55 -12.21 -1.68 7.90
CA ILE A 55 -11.61 -3.00 7.69
C ILE A 55 -10.80 -3.44 8.89
N LEU A 56 -9.97 -2.57 9.47
CA LEU A 56 -9.16 -2.88 10.65
C LEU A 56 -10.03 -3.26 11.87
N LEU A 57 -11.09 -2.48 12.13
CA LEU A 57 -12.01 -2.70 13.23
C LEU A 57 -13.08 -3.77 12.92
N ARG A 58 -13.23 -4.19 11.65
CA ARG A 58 -14.31 -5.05 11.16
C ARG A 58 -15.69 -4.51 11.49
N ARG A 59 -15.86 -3.20 11.35
CA ARG A 59 -17.08 -2.45 11.65
C ARG A 59 -17.42 -1.49 10.53
N THR A 60 -18.71 -1.37 10.23
CA THR A 60 -19.22 -0.51 9.14
C THR A 60 -20.26 0.49 9.63
N ASP A 61 -20.77 0.30 10.81
CA ASP A 61 -21.91 1.03 11.40
C ASP A 61 -21.69 2.55 11.51
N PHE A 62 -20.45 3.02 11.60
CA PHE A 62 -20.12 4.45 11.65
C PHE A 62 -19.99 5.12 10.27
N LEU A 63 -19.79 4.36 9.19
CA LEU A 63 -19.49 4.90 7.86
C LEU A 63 -20.65 5.73 7.27
N PRO A 64 -21.94 5.33 7.38
CA PRO A 64 -23.04 6.06 6.77
C PRO A 64 -23.16 7.53 7.23
N LYS A 65 -22.71 7.84 8.46
CA LYS A 65 -22.71 9.19 9.04
C LYS A 65 -21.91 10.21 8.21
N TYR A 66 -20.86 9.76 7.52
CA TYR A 66 -19.91 10.65 6.85
C TYR A 66 -20.21 10.89 5.37
N GLY A 67 -21.14 10.17 4.78
CA GLY A 67 -21.34 10.17 3.34
C GLY A 67 -20.16 9.51 2.61
N GLU A 68 -19.99 9.83 1.33
CA GLU A 68 -18.91 9.31 0.47
C GLU A 68 -18.83 7.76 0.42
N LEU A 69 -19.96 7.07 0.70
CA LEU A 69 -20.02 5.60 0.65
C LEU A 69 -19.71 5.06 -0.75
N ASP A 70 -20.13 5.76 -1.79
CA ASP A 70 -19.84 5.37 -3.18
C ASP A 70 -18.34 5.32 -3.46
N LYS A 71 -17.58 6.27 -2.89
CA LYS A 71 -16.12 6.25 -2.97
C LYS A 71 -15.52 5.07 -2.21
N ILE A 72 -16.00 4.79 -1.01
CA ILE A 72 -15.54 3.63 -0.21
C ILE A 72 -15.85 2.33 -0.96
N ILE A 73 -17.09 2.14 -1.41
CA ILE A 73 -17.52 0.93 -2.13
C ILE A 73 -16.73 0.72 -3.42
N SER A 74 -16.45 1.79 -4.18
CA SER A 74 -15.79 1.69 -5.48
C SER A 74 -14.26 1.52 -5.41
N HIS A 75 -13.63 1.86 -4.28
CA HIS A 75 -12.17 1.81 -4.17
C HIS A 75 -11.67 0.67 -3.28
N PHE A 76 -12.44 0.27 -2.27
CA PHE A 76 -12.09 -0.88 -1.44
C PHE A 76 -12.64 -2.16 -2.08
N VAL A 77 -11.88 -2.68 -3.03
CA VAL A 77 -12.28 -3.82 -3.85
C VAL A 77 -11.27 -4.96 -3.72
N TYR A 78 -11.77 -6.19 -3.70
CA TYR A 78 -10.96 -7.40 -3.84
C TYR A 78 -10.74 -7.72 -5.31
N LYS A 79 -9.52 -8.06 -5.67
CA LYS A 79 -9.12 -8.59 -6.98
C LYS A 79 -8.30 -9.86 -6.79
N GLU A 80 -8.38 -10.79 -7.73
CA GLU A 80 -7.54 -11.98 -7.74
C GLU A 80 -6.07 -11.60 -7.95
N ASN A 81 -5.82 -10.63 -8.83
CA ASN A 81 -4.53 -9.96 -8.95
C ASN A 81 -4.68 -8.47 -8.59
N PRO A 82 -4.29 -8.04 -7.38
CA PRO A 82 -4.47 -6.66 -6.94
C PRO A 82 -3.83 -5.61 -7.85
N TRP A 83 -2.82 -5.98 -8.63
CA TRP A 83 -2.12 -5.08 -9.56
C TRP A 83 -2.65 -5.12 -10.99
N ASP A 84 -3.60 -5.99 -11.30
CA ASP A 84 -4.26 -5.96 -12.61
C ASP A 84 -5.24 -4.77 -12.68
N THR A 85 -4.87 -3.78 -13.49
CA THR A 85 -5.68 -2.58 -13.70
C THR A 85 -6.90 -2.83 -14.59
N ALA A 86 -6.91 -3.93 -15.35
CA ALA A 86 -8.03 -4.31 -16.21
C ALA A 86 -9.10 -5.12 -15.46
N GLU A 87 -8.72 -5.76 -14.35
CA GLU A 87 -9.65 -6.52 -13.52
C GLU A 87 -10.61 -5.58 -12.77
N LYS A 88 -11.90 -5.78 -12.97
CA LYS A 88 -12.93 -5.14 -12.14
C LYS A 88 -13.03 -5.88 -10.81
N GLY A 89 -12.53 -5.26 -9.75
CA GLY A 89 -12.59 -5.87 -8.42
C GLY A 89 -14.04 -6.01 -7.91
N LYS A 90 -14.22 -6.94 -6.95
CA LYS A 90 -15.47 -7.10 -6.20
C LYS A 90 -15.45 -6.16 -4.99
N PRO A 91 -16.48 -5.31 -4.79
CA PRO A 91 -16.54 -4.45 -3.61
C PRO A 91 -16.46 -5.26 -2.31
N LEU A 92 -15.65 -4.79 -1.37
CA LEU A 92 -15.60 -5.33 -0.01
C LEU A 92 -16.78 -4.85 0.83
N PHE A 93 -17.25 -3.64 0.55
CA PHE A 93 -18.41 -3.03 1.21
C PHE A 93 -19.61 -3.15 0.29
N GLN A 94 -20.76 -3.60 0.83
CA GLN A 94 -22.00 -3.72 0.09
C GLN A 94 -23.13 -3.08 0.88
N LEU A 95 -23.92 -2.24 0.20
CA LEU A 95 -25.10 -1.64 0.80
C LEU A 95 -26.24 -2.65 0.71
N GLU A 96 -26.75 -3.07 1.86
CA GLU A 96 -27.84 -4.02 1.98
C GLU A 96 -29.21 -3.36 1.78
N ALA A 97 -30.23 -4.16 1.55
CA ALA A 97 -31.59 -3.66 1.31
C ALA A 97 -32.21 -2.90 2.51
N ASP A 98 -31.73 -3.17 3.72
CA ASP A 98 -32.13 -2.49 4.95
C ASP A 98 -31.38 -1.17 5.21
N GLY A 99 -30.47 -0.78 4.31
CA GLY A 99 -29.64 0.41 4.41
C GLY A 99 -28.36 0.23 5.25
N ASN A 100 -28.11 -0.95 5.78
CA ASN A 100 -26.85 -1.28 6.47
C ASN A 100 -25.75 -1.54 5.46
N LEU A 101 -24.51 -1.33 5.88
CA LEU A 101 -23.32 -1.62 5.08
C LEU A 101 -22.66 -2.91 5.59
N SER A 102 -22.59 -3.94 4.77
CA SER A 102 -21.85 -5.16 5.08
C SER A 102 -20.39 -5.05 4.63
N LEU A 103 -19.51 -5.85 5.26
CA LEU A 103 -18.09 -5.93 4.95
C LEU A 103 -17.69 -7.39 4.75
N THR A 104 -17.12 -7.71 3.61
CA THR A 104 -16.60 -9.05 3.30
C THR A 104 -15.09 -9.02 3.19
N VAL A 105 -14.41 -9.54 4.22
CA VAL A 105 -12.94 -9.66 4.27
C VAL A 105 -12.54 -10.99 4.88
N THR A 106 -11.39 -11.49 4.49
CA THR A 106 -10.78 -12.68 5.12
C THR A 106 -10.25 -12.35 6.53
N LYS A 107 -9.83 -13.38 7.26
CA LYS A 107 -9.20 -13.28 8.59
C LYS A 107 -7.98 -12.35 8.55
N ASN A 108 -7.18 -12.45 7.50
CA ASN A 108 -6.00 -11.62 7.30
C ASN A 108 -6.29 -10.56 6.23
N THR A 109 -5.82 -9.35 6.45
CA THR A 109 -6.04 -8.24 5.53
C THR A 109 -4.75 -7.48 5.28
N GLU A 110 -4.60 -7.02 4.05
CA GLU A 110 -3.50 -6.18 3.62
C GLU A 110 -4.06 -4.94 2.92
N ILE A 111 -3.63 -3.76 3.35
CA ILE A 111 -4.04 -2.52 2.70
C ILE A 111 -2.83 -1.67 2.39
N MET A 112 -2.50 -1.59 1.10
CA MET A 112 -1.46 -0.70 0.61
C MET A 112 -2.05 0.69 0.41
N MET A 113 -1.42 1.66 1.07
CA MET A 113 -1.83 3.06 1.03
C MET A 113 -0.66 3.94 0.61
N PRO A 114 -0.92 5.08 -0.04
CA PRO A 114 0.13 6.01 -0.48
C PRO A 114 1.01 6.48 0.68
N ARG A 115 2.26 6.82 0.37
CA ARG A 115 3.17 7.42 1.34
C ARG A 115 2.65 8.77 1.85
N GLY A 116 2.74 8.96 3.17
CA GLY A 116 2.49 10.25 3.81
C GLY A 116 1.04 10.59 4.09
N ILE A 117 0.09 9.69 3.92
CA ILE A 117 -1.33 9.95 4.23
C ILE A 117 -1.70 9.71 5.70
N GLY A 118 -0.73 9.48 6.58
CA GLY A 118 -0.98 9.33 8.02
C GLY A 118 -1.37 7.91 8.47
N LYS A 119 -0.96 6.86 7.72
CA LYS A 119 -1.21 5.45 8.07
C LYS A 119 -0.87 5.14 9.52
N THR A 120 0.38 5.37 9.91
CA THR A 120 0.89 5.11 11.26
C THR A 120 0.09 5.82 12.34
N THR A 121 -0.28 7.09 12.10
CA THR A 121 -1.12 7.86 13.04
C THR A 121 -2.50 7.24 13.19
N CYS A 122 -3.15 6.87 12.09
CA CYS A 122 -4.43 6.17 12.12
C CYS A 122 -4.32 4.82 12.82
N PHE A 123 -3.22 4.08 12.59
CA PHE A 123 -2.97 2.80 13.22
C PHE A 123 -2.86 2.93 14.74
N ASN A 124 -2.03 3.86 15.20
CA ASN A 124 -1.85 4.13 16.61
C ASN A 124 -3.18 4.58 17.28
N GLY A 125 -3.97 5.42 16.61
CA GLY A 125 -5.29 5.83 17.10
C GLY A 125 -6.28 4.66 17.16
N ALA A 126 -6.26 3.76 16.17
CA ALA A 126 -7.07 2.56 16.17
C ALA A 126 -6.67 1.58 17.29
N ILE A 127 -5.37 1.44 17.58
CA ILE A 127 -4.90 0.61 18.70
C ILE A 127 -5.40 1.17 20.03
N ILE A 128 -5.35 2.49 20.24
CA ILE A 128 -5.89 3.13 21.44
C ILE A 128 -7.40 2.88 21.56
N PHE A 129 -8.14 3.02 20.46
CA PHE A 129 -9.57 2.71 20.41
C PHE A 129 -9.85 1.25 20.80
N MET A 130 -9.13 0.31 20.17
CA MET A 130 -9.28 -1.12 20.44
C MET A 130 -8.96 -1.47 21.90
N ALA A 131 -7.95 -0.82 22.47
CA ALA A 131 -7.53 -0.99 23.84
C ALA A 131 -8.59 -0.53 24.85
N ILE A 132 -9.21 0.64 24.61
CA ILE A 132 -10.21 1.23 25.49
C ILE A 132 -11.52 0.44 25.45
N TYR A 133 -11.93 0.02 24.28
CA TYR A 133 -13.22 -0.64 24.06
C TYR A 133 -13.13 -2.18 23.99
N GLU A 134 -11.97 -2.74 24.34
CA GLU A 134 -11.73 -4.18 24.43
C GLU A 134 -12.08 -4.93 23.12
N VAL A 135 -11.90 -4.25 21.98
CA VAL A 135 -12.13 -4.85 20.64
C VAL A 135 -11.11 -5.95 20.37
N ARG A 136 -9.94 -5.83 21.00
CA ARG A 136 -8.84 -6.80 21.00
C ARG A 136 -8.30 -6.94 22.42
N HIS A 137 -7.66 -8.08 22.68
CA HIS A 137 -7.03 -8.34 23.98
C HIS A 137 -5.52 -8.21 23.92
N PHE A 138 -4.90 -8.67 22.84
CA PHE A 138 -3.45 -8.60 22.68
C PHE A 138 -3.07 -8.20 21.26
N VAL A 139 -2.60 -6.98 21.09
CA VAL A 139 -2.06 -6.46 19.82
C VAL A 139 -0.54 -6.58 19.83
N LEU A 140 0.03 -7.25 18.82
CA LEU A 140 1.44 -7.26 18.54
C LEU A 140 1.72 -6.31 17.37
N LEU A 141 2.33 -5.16 17.65
CA LEU A 141 2.75 -4.18 16.67
C LEU A 141 4.14 -4.55 16.12
N ILE A 142 4.25 -4.64 14.80
CA ILE A 142 5.52 -4.92 14.13
C ILE A 142 5.82 -3.77 13.17
N GLY A 143 6.95 -3.09 13.37
CA GLY A 143 7.45 -2.05 12.48
C GLY A 143 8.69 -2.51 11.71
N GLU A 144 9.20 -1.64 10.85
CA GLU A 144 10.42 -1.83 10.08
C GLU A 144 11.61 -2.23 10.98
N THR A 145 11.83 -1.47 12.06
CA THR A 145 12.87 -1.72 13.06
C THR A 145 12.28 -1.82 14.46
N ALA A 146 13.02 -2.44 15.40
CA ALA A 146 12.63 -2.47 16.81
C ALA A 146 12.51 -1.06 17.39
N THR A 147 13.41 -0.15 17.01
CA THR A 147 13.41 1.25 17.46
C THR A 147 12.13 1.96 16.97
N HIS A 148 11.74 1.78 15.71
CA HIS A 148 10.55 2.39 15.15
C HIS A 148 9.27 1.87 15.82
N ALA A 149 9.14 0.55 15.99
CA ALA A 149 8.01 -0.05 16.68
C ALA A 149 7.92 0.39 18.15
N SER A 150 9.06 0.45 18.86
CA SER A 150 9.14 0.95 20.22
C SER A 150 8.74 2.42 20.32
N GLN A 151 9.12 3.27 19.36
CA GLN A 151 8.71 4.67 19.31
C GLN A 151 7.19 4.81 19.12
N GLN A 152 6.58 3.99 18.28
CA GLN A 152 5.12 3.99 18.12
C GLN A 152 4.42 3.59 19.43
N LEU A 153 4.89 2.53 20.09
CA LEU A 153 4.36 2.11 21.39
C LEU A 153 4.52 3.20 22.44
N GLN A 154 5.66 3.89 22.49
CA GLN A 154 5.88 5.01 23.40
C GLN A 154 4.92 6.17 23.13
N ASN A 155 4.62 6.48 21.87
CA ASN A 155 3.63 7.50 21.53
C ASN A 155 2.24 7.11 22.05
N ILE A 156 1.82 5.85 21.84
CA ILE A 156 0.55 5.32 22.38
C ILE A 156 0.54 5.36 23.91
N ARG A 157 1.63 4.92 24.55
CA ARG A 157 1.79 4.95 26.01
C ARG A 157 1.63 6.35 26.57
N ARG A 158 2.20 7.36 25.90
CA ARG A 158 2.10 8.76 26.29
C ARG A 158 0.67 9.27 26.29
N GLU A 159 -0.17 8.85 25.33
CA GLU A 159 -1.59 9.19 25.34
C GLU A 159 -2.29 8.66 26.61
N PHE A 160 -2.02 7.44 27.04
CA PHE A 160 -2.57 6.92 28.30
C PHE A 160 -2.00 7.64 29.53
N GLU A 161 -0.74 8.10 29.48
CA GLU A 161 -0.08 8.78 30.60
C GLU A 161 -0.40 10.28 30.70
N GLU A 162 -0.59 10.98 29.57
CA GLU A 162 -0.59 12.44 29.54
C GLU A 162 -1.87 13.06 28.98
N ASN A 163 -2.64 12.35 28.12
CA ASN A 163 -3.83 12.90 27.51
C ASN A 163 -4.93 13.13 28.56
N SER A 164 -5.14 14.41 28.91
CA SER A 164 -6.10 14.81 29.93
C SER A 164 -7.54 14.51 29.53
N ARG A 165 -7.88 14.61 28.24
CA ARG A 165 -9.23 14.31 27.73
C ARG A 165 -9.52 12.82 27.82
N LEU A 166 -8.56 11.98 27.40
CA LEU A 166 -8.69 10.53 27.52
C LEU A 166 -8.89 10.12 28.98
N LYS A 167 -8.07 10.66 29.88
CA LYS A 167 -8.20 10.39 31.33
C LYS A 167 -9.51 10.89 31.91
N ALA A 168 -10.00 12.03 31.45
CA ALA A 168 -11.26 12.59 31.95
C ALA A 168 -12.46 11.72 31.61
N ILE A 169 -12.45 11.08 30.43
CA ILE A 169 -13.57 10.28 29.93
C ILE A 169 -13.47 8.82 30.41
N TYR A 170 -12.28 8.24 30.40
CA TYR A 170 -12.06 6.81 30.65
C TYR A 170 -11.33 6.49 31.95
N GLY A 171 -10.91 7.51 32.71
CA GLY A 171 -10.14 7.34 33.92
C GLY A 171 -8.66 6.97 33.65
N ASN A 172 -8.00 6.48 34.70
CA ASN A 172 -6.62 6.00 34.58
C ASN A 172 -6.61 4.55 34.12
N LEU A 173 -6.21 4.34 32.89
CA LEU A 173 -6.17 3.02 32.25
C LEU A 173 -4.82 2.29 32.42
N LYS A 174 -3.83 2.90 33.07
CA LYS A 174 -2.54 2.25 33.32
C LYS A 174 -2.70 1.03 34.22
N GLY A 175 -2.27 -0.13 33.75
CA GLY A 175 -2.26 -1.37 34.53
C GLY A 175 -1.13 -1.43 35.55
N THR A 176 -1.16 -2.47 36.39
CA THR A 176 -0.11 -2.77 37.37
C THR A 176 0.96 -3.72 36.84
N GLY A 177 0.75 -4.29 35.64
CA GLY A 177 1.64 -5.20 34.95
C GLY A 177 2.80 -4.49 34.22
N THR A 178 3.23 -5.09 33.13
CA THR A 178 4.35 -4.57 32.33
C THR A 178 4.04 -3.20 31.75
N TRP A 179 4.98 -2.25 31.94
CA TRP A 179 4.83 -0.88 31.44
C TRP A 179 6.21 -0.32 31.05
N ASN A 180 6.68 -0.73 29.87
CA ASN A 180 8.01 -0.36 29.39
C ASN A 180 7.96 0.09 27.90
N ASN A 181 9.10 0.13 27.23
CA ASN A 181 9.19 0.60 25.85
C ASN A 181 8.78 -0.44 24.80
N ASP A 182 8.67 -1.70 25.18
CA ASP A 182 8.40 -2.82 24.26
C ASP A 182 7.07 -3.51 24.58
N GLN A 183 6.49 -3.25 25.75
CA GLN A 183 5.18 -3.80 26.16
C GLN A 183 4.51 -2.92 27.20
N ILE A 184 3.20 -2.74 27.05
CA ILE A 184 2.33 -2.14 28.05
C ILE A 184 1.11 -3.03 28.29
N GLU A 185 0.64 -3.04 29.55
CA GLU A 185 -0.57 -3.73 29.99
C GLU A 185 -1.52 -2.73 30.64
N LEU A 186 -2.73 -2.61 30.11
CA LEU A 186 -3.74 -1.73 30.66
C LEU A 186 -4.48 -2.38 31.83
N ALA A 187 -5.19 -1.58 32.63
CA ALA A 187 -5.95 -2.04 33.78
C ALA A 187 -7.11 -2.98 33.43
N ASN A 188 -7.63 -2.91 32.19
CA ASN A 188 -8.63 -3.82 31.67
C ASN A 188 -8.06 -5.14 31.11
N GLY A 189 -6.75 -5.34 31.22
CA GLY A 189 -6.06 -6.54 30.74
C GLY A 189 -5.60 -6.48 29.28
N PHE A 190 -5.86 -5.39 28.55
CA PHE A 190 -5.34 -5.23 27.19
C PHE A 190 -3.81 -5.17 27.18
N VAL A 191 -3.21 -5.88 26.24
CA VAL A 191 -1.76 -5.93 26.03
C VAL A 191 -1.41 -5.32 24.68
N LEU A 192 -0.45 -4.39 24.67
CA LEU A 192 0.24 -3.95 23.46
C LEU A 192 1.71 -4.29 23.59
N ALA A 193 2.23 -5.08 22.67
CA ALA A 193 3.66 -5.34 22.56
C ALA A 193 4.18 -4.87 21.19
N ALA A 194 5.43 -4.43 21.14
CA ALA A 194 6.07 -3.97 19.92
C ALA A 194 7.36 -4.74 19.63
N THR A 195 7.67 -4.91 18.34
CA THR A 195 8.93 -5.50 17.88
C THR A 195 9.23 -5.04 16.46
N GLY A 196 10.47 -5.16 16.03
CA GLY A 196 10.87 -4.90 14.65
C GLY A 196 10.82 -6.16 13.79
N ARG A 197 10.93 -5.96 12.47
CA ARG A 197 11.17 -7.04 11.51
C ARG A 197 12.38 -7.88 11.94
N GLY A 198 12.25 -9.22 11.84
CA GLY A 198 13.28 -10.17 12.27
C GLY A 198 13.38 -10.36 13.78
N GLY A 199 12.62 -9.59 14.59
CA GLY A 199 12.57 -9.73 16.03
C GLY A 199 11.81 -10.99 16.48
N GLN A 200 11.81 -11.23 17.79
CA GLN A 200 11.11 -12.38 18.37
C GLN A 200 9.59 -12.17 18.31
N VAL A 201 8.92 -12.88 17.43
CA VAL A 201 7.46 -12.91 17.26
C VAL A 201 6.88 -14.19 17.83
N ARG A 202 7.52 -15.34 17.55
CA ARG A 202 7.09 -16.66 18.02
C ARG A 202 7.13 -16.77 19.54
N GLY A 203 6.16 -17.51 20.09
CA GLY A 203 6.10 -17.82 21.51
C GLY A 203 5.68 -16.67 22.42
N ARG A 204 5.29 -15.53 21.84
CA ARG A 204 4.70 -14.45 22.64
C ARG A 204 3.37 -14.92 23.21
N ASN A 205 3.34 -14.92 24.53
CA ASN A 205 2.15 -15.28 25.32
C ASN A 205 2.21 -14.40 26.58
N VAL A 206 1.16 -13.65 26.83
CA VAL A 206 1.03 -12.81 28.02
C VAL A 206 -0.26 -13.21 28.70
N ASN A 207 -0.17 -13.59 29.98
CA ASN A 207 -1.31 -14.01 30.80
C ASN A 207 -2.13 -15.16 30.17
N GLY A 208 -1.46 -16.07 29.41
CA GLY A 208 -2.12 -17.17 28.72
C GLY A 208 -2.67 -16.84 27.33
N HIS A 209 -2.62 -15.59 26.91
CA HIS A 209 -3.11 -15.13 25.62
C HIS A 209 -1.98 -14.95 24.58
N ARG A 210 -2.21 -15.45 23.37
CA ARG A 210 -1.42 -15.10 22.18
C ARG A 210 -1.99 -13.84 21.54
N PRO A 211 -1.21 -13.14 20.69
CA PRO A 211 -1.77 -12.01 19.93
C PRO A 211 -3.02 -12.41 19.14
N ASP A 212 -4.11 -11.69 19.35
CA ASP A 212 -5.34 -11.77 18.57
C ASP A 212 -5.36 -10.78 17.38
N LEU A 213 -4.45 -9.79 17.40
CA LEU A 213 -4.12 -8.97 16.25
C LEU A 213 -2.60 -8.84 16.13
N ILE A 214 -2.05 -9.26 14.99
CA ILE A 214 -0.70 -8.90 14.58
C ILE A 214 -0.79 -7.77 13.57
N ALA A 215 -0.32 -6.61 13.99
CA ALA A 215 -0.42 -5.35 13.28
C ALA A 215 0.95 -5.00 12.69
N LEU A 216 1.10 -5.09 11.35
CA LEU A 216 2.34 -4.74 10.66
C LEU A 216 2.19 -3.37 9.99
N ASP A 217 3.01 -2.40 10.40
CA ASP A 217 3.01 -1.05 9.88
C ASP A 217 4.35 -0.71 9.21
N ASP A 218 4.34 -0.53 7.88
CA ASP A 218 5.50 -0.22 7.05
C ASP A 218 6.73 -1.10 7.42
N VAL A 219 6.59 -2.44 7.36
CA VAL A 219 7.62 -3.40 7.82
C VAL A 219 8.82 -3.55 6.89
N GLU A 220 8.76 -2.99 5.70
CA GLU A 220 9.83 -2.99 4.71
C GLU A 220 10.44 -1.59 4.56
N ASP A 221 11.73 -1.57 4.30
CA ASP A 221 12.53 -0.38 4.00
C ASP A 221 13.31 -0.58 2.69
N GLU A 222 13.99 0.45 2.23
CA GLU A 222 14.80 0.39 1.01
C GLU A 222 15.89 -0.68 1.10
N GLU A 223 16.47 -0.90 2.28
CA GLU A 223 17.50 -1.90 2.49
C GLU A 223 16.93 -3.32 2.38
N SER A 224 15.81 -3.59 3.00
CA SER A 224 15.18 -4.94 3.00
C SER A 224 14.67 -5.39 1.64
N VAL A 225 14.41 -4.46 0.74
CA VAL A 225 13.94 -4.77 -0.63
C VAL A 225 15.06 -4.69 -1.67
N ALA A 226 16.27 -4.25 -1.30
CA ALA A 226 17.35 -3.94 -2.23
C ALA A 226 17.84 -5.18 -3.01
N THR A 227 17.95 -6.34 -2.36
CA THR A 227 18.42 -7.57 -3.01
C THR A 227 17.38 -8.69 -2.93
N ALA A 228 17.43 -9.61 -3.89
CA ALA A 228 16.53 -10.78 -3.88
C ALA A 228 16.70 -11.63 -2.60
N GLU A 229 17.92 -11.70 -2.05
CA GLU A 229 18.19 -12.43 -0.81
C GLU A 229 17.51 -11.76 0.40
N GLN A 230 17.56 -10.43 0.49
CA GLN A 230 16.90 -9.69 1.57
C GLN A 230 15.39 -9.82 1.50
N ARG A 231 14.80 -9.70 0.31
CA ARG A 231 13.36 -9.93 0.09
C ARG A 231 12.94 -11.34 0.47
N GLN A 232 13.72 -12.35 0.08
CA GLN A 232 13.46 -13.74 0.43
C GLN A 232 13.54 -13.98 1.96
N LYS A 233 14.53 -13.42 2.65
CA LYS A 233 14.64 -13.49 4.12
C LYS A 233 13.43 -12.84 4.81
N THR A 234 12.94 -11.72 4.29
CA THR A 234 11.75 -11.05 4.84
C THR A 234 10.51 -11.92 4.68
N LEU A 235 10.32 -12.54 3.50
CA LEU A 235 9.22 -13.47 3.26
C LEU A 235 9.31 -14.71 4.16
N GLU A 236 10.48 -15.33 4.27
CA GLU A 236 10.70 -16.50 5.14
C GLU A 236 10.43 -16.18 6.61
N TRP A 237 10.87 -15.04 7.09
CA TRP A 237 10.55 -14.56 8.43
C TRP A 237 9.04 -14.38 8.62
N PHE A 238 8.35 -13.74 7.68
CA PHE A 238 6.91 -13.56 7.74
C PHE A 238 6.18 -14.90 7.83
N MET A 239 6.45 -15.80 6.90
CA MET A 239 5.83 -17.13 6.84
C MET A 239 6.16 -18.01 8.04
N SER A 240 7.41 -17.96 8.51
CA SER A 240 7.88 -18.86 9.56
C SER A 240 7.65 -18.32 10.97
N SER A 241 7.57 -17.02 11.18
CA SER A 241 7.53 -16.41 12.50
C SER A 241 6.27 -15.60 12.77
N VAL A 242 5.77 -14.84 11.79
CA VAL A 242 4.59 -13.98 11.98
C VAL A 242 3.30 -14.80 11.88
N THR A 243 3.12 -15.53 10.77
CA THR A 243 1.86 -16.28 10.54
C THR A 243 1.53 -17.29 11.66
N PRO A 244 2.48 -18.05 12.23
CA PRO A 244 2.16 -19.03 13.29
C PRO A 244 2.06 -18.41 14.69
N ALA A 245 2.26 -17.09 14.85
CA ALA A 245 2.23 -16.44 16.17
C ALA A 245 0.83 -16.02 16.60
N ILE A 246 -0.11 -15.94 15.66
CA ILE A 246 -1.50 -15.53 15.91
C ILE A 246 -2.28 -16.54 16.76
N ALA A 247 -3.30 -16.07 17.48
CA ALA A 247 -4.23 -16.92 18.22
C ALA A 247 -5.20 -17.63 17.26
N GLU A 248 -4.80 -18.74 16.65
CA GLU A 248 -5.55 -19.41 15.57
C GLU A 248 -6.97 -19.87 15.97
N LEU A 249 -7.17 -20.23 17.23
CA LEU A 249 -8.46 -20.71 17.74
C LEU A 249 -9.47 -19.59 17.96
N ASP A 250 -9.04 -18.34 17.97
CA ASP A 250 -9.92 -17.20 18.06
C ASP A 250 -10.37 -16.77 16.66
N PRO A 251 -11.66 -16.89 16.31
CA PRO A 251 -12.18 -16.49 15.00
C PRO A 251 -12.06 -14.98 14.74
N ALA A 252 -11.95 -14.17 15.78
CA ALA A 252 -11.74 -12.72 15.65
C ALA A 252 -10.27 -12.37 15.37
N SER A 253 -9.33 -13.30 15.62
CA SER A 253 -7.90 -13.04 15.42
C SER A 253 -7.56 -12.87 13.95
N GLY A 254 -6.49 -12.13 13.67
CA GLY A 254 -6.01 -11.93 12.30
C GLY A 254 -4.73 -11.12 12.21
N ILE A 255 -4.15 -11.14 11.02
CA ILE A 255 -3.01 -10.31 10.65
C ILE A 255 -3.54 -9.11 9.86
N PHE A 256 -3.11 -7.92 10.24
CA PHE A 256 -3.38 -6.71 9.49
C PHE A 256 -2.06 -6.09 9.04
N LEU A 257 -1.84 -6.08 7.73
CA LEU A 257 -0.64 -5.55 7.10
C LEU A 257 -0.98 -4.24 6.40
N SER A 258 -0.30 -3.17 6.77
CA SER A 258 -0.43 -1.87 6.10
C SER A 258 0.95 -1.36 5.71
N GLY A 259 1.08 -0.88 4.48
CA GLY A 259 2.36 -0.41 4.00
C GLY A 259 2.27 0.36 2.69
N THR A 260 3.44 0.78 2.25
CA THR A 260 3.67 1.44 0.96
C THR A 260 4.58 0.56 0.12
N LEU A 261 4.29 0.43 -1.15
CA LEU A 261 5.07 -0.41 -2.05
C LEU A 261 6.44 0.22 -2.35
N LEU A 262 7.50 -0.56 -2.14
CA LEU A 262 8.88 -0.13 -2.39
C LEU A 262 9.55 -0.89 -3.54
N HIS A 263 9.11 -2.12 -3.83
CA HIS A 263 9.69 -2.96 -4.86
C HIS A 263 8.65 -3.92 -5.44
N ASN A 264 8.79 -4.30 -6.73
CA ASN A 264 7.86 -5.20 -7.41
C ASN A 264 7.83 -6.65 -6.86
N GLU A 265 8.82 -7.03 -6.06
CA GLU A 265 8.92 -8.33 -5.39
C GLU A 265 9.00 -8.17 -3.86
N ALA A 266 8.50 -7.06 -3.33
CA ALA A 266 8.41 -6.82 -1.89
C ALA A 266 7.52 -7.86 -1.18
N LEU A 267 7.62 -7.97 0.14
CA LEU A 267 6.73 -8.81 0.96
C LEU A 267 5.26 -8.49 0.67
N LEU A 268 4.92 -7.20 0.60
CA LEU A 268 3.57 -6.73 0.29
C LEU A 268 3.03 -7.32 -1.02
N VAL A 269 3.86 -7.42 -2.07
CA VAL A 269 3.44 -8.03 -3.35
C VAL A 269 3.25 -9.53 -3.22
N GLN A 270 4.08 -10.19 -2.45
CA GLN A 270 4.02 -11.64 -2.24
C GLN A 270 2.78 -12.03 -1.42
N VAL A 271 2.52 -11.31 -0.33
CA VAL A 271 1.33 -11.47 0.52
C VAL A 271 0.06 -11.15 -0.25
N GLY A 272 0.07 -10.07 -1.04
CA GLY A 272 -1.08 -9.64 -1.82
C GLY A 272 -1.54 -10.62 -2.91
N ARG A 273 -0.70 -11.60 -3.25
CA ARG A 273 -1.05 -12.71 -4.16
C ARG A 273 -1.58 -13.95 -3.44
N ASP A 274 -1.52 -13.96 -2.11
CA ASP A 274 -1.99 -15.09 -1.32
C ASP A 274 -3.52 -14.94 -1.08
N PRO A 275 -4.34 -15.93 -1.52
CA PRO A 275 -5.80 -15.85 -1.39
C PRO A 275 -6.29 -15.88 0.07
N THR A 276 -5.44 -16.19 1.04
CA THR A 276 -5.77 -16.13 2.47
C THR A 276 -5.79 -14.71 3.01
N PHE A 277 -5.31 -13.73 2.21
CA PHE A 277 -5.38 -12.31 2.50
C PHE A 277 -6.41 -11.61 1.61
N THR A 278 -7.20 -10.74 2.23
CA THR A 278 -7.93 -9.71 1.46
C THR A 278 -7.01 -8.53 1.25
N THR A 279 -6.58 -8.33 0.02
CA THR A 279 -5.63 -7.25 -0.33
C THR A 279 -6.34 -6.12 -1.06
N VAL A 280 -6.10 -4.89 -0.59
CA VAL A 280 -6.58 -3.64 -1.20
C VAL A 280 -5.38 -2.78 -1.56
N VAL A 281 -5.35 -2.29 -2.79
CA VAL A 281 -4.29 -1.40 -3.29
C VAL A 281 -4.88 -0.03 -3.61
N LEU A 282 -4.48 0.98 -2.85
CA LEU A 282 -4.97 2.36 -2.99
C LEU A 282 -3.86 3.27 -3.50
N GLY A 283 -4.20 4.13 -4.45
CA GLY A 283 -3.33 5.20 -4.93
C GLY A 283 -3.63 6.55 -4.26
N VAL A 284 -2.78 7.54 -4.51
CA VAL A 284 -2.94 8.91 -4.00
C VAL A 284 -4.10 9.67 -4.67
N LEU A 285 -4.58 9.18 -5.81
CA LEU A 285 -5.75 9.71 -6.53
C LEU A 285 -6.86 8.65 -6.54
N ASP A 286 -8.10 9.14 -6.48
CA ASP A 286 -9.30 8.34 -6.69
C ASP A 286 -9.54 8.06 -8.18
N ASN A 287 -10.63 7.35 -8.51
CA ASN A 287 -11.00 6.99 -9.88
C ASN A 287 -11.37 8.21 -10.74
N GLU A 288 -11.66 9.34 -10.11
CA GLU A 288 -11.97 10.63 -10.75
C GLU A 288 -10.75 11.52 -10.90
N GLY A 289 -9.55 11.03 -10.48
CA GLY A 289 -8.30 11.78 -10.51
C GLY A 289 -8.18 12.82 -9.40
N GLN A 290 -8.99 12.74 -8.35
CA GLN A 290 -8.92 13.64 -7.20
C GLN A 290 -8.07 13.03 -6.08
N PRO A 291 -7.34 13.85 -5.29
CA PRO A 291 -6.57 13.35 -4.18
C PRO A 291 -7.45 12.66 -3.12
N VAL A 292 -7.05 11.47 -2.69
CA VAL A 292 -7.76 10.73 -1.63
C VAL A 292 -7.71 11.40 -0.27
N PHE A 293 -6.70 12.26 -0.06
CA PHE A 293 -6.54 13.08 1.14
C PHE A 293 -6.08 14.51 0.77
N PRO A 294 -7.03 15.38 0.32
CA PRO A 294 -6.70 16.72 -0.20
C PRO A 294 -6.00 17.63 0.80
N SER A 295 -6.30 17.54 2.10
CA SER A 295 -5.67 18.34 3.15
C SER A 295 -4.16 18.11 3.25
N TYR A 296 -3.69 16.91 2.91
CA TYR A 296 -2.28 16.55 2.92
C TYR A 296 -1.63 16.68 1.54
N MET A 297 -2.26 16.14 0.50
CA MET A 297 -1.73 16.08 -0.86
C MET A 297 -2.70 16.73 -1.85
N SER A 298 -2.45 17.96 -2.22
CA SER A 298 -3.15 18.61 -3.34
C SER A 298 -2.59 18.12 -4.68
N LEU A 299 -3.35 18.28 -5.77
CA LEU A 299 -2.86 17.99 -7.13
C LEU A 299 -1.58 18.74 -7.45
N GLU A 300 -1.49 20.01 -7.06
CA GLU A 300 -0.29 20.82 -7.25
C GLU A 300 0.94 20.23 -6.53
N LYS A 301 0.78 19.84 -5.27
CA LYS A 301 1.86 19.19 -4.51
C LYS A 301 2.26 17.85 -5.14
N LEU A 302 1.29 17.09 -5.65
CA LEU A 302 1.54 15.80 -6.30
C LEU A 302 2.35 15.99 -7.59
N GLU A 303 1.97 16.96 -8.44
CA GLU A 303 2.69 17.27 -9.66
C GLU A 303 4.11 17.80 -9.38
N ALA A 304 4.27 18.64 -8.36
CA ALA A 304 5.59 19.10 -7.93
C ALA A 304 6.49 17.95 -7.48
N LYS A 305 5.95 16.99 -6.72
CA LYS A 305 6.67 15.75 -6.32
C LYS A 305 7.03 14.91 -7.55
N LYS A 306 6.08 14.67 -8.45
CA LYS A 306 6.31 13.91 -9.68
C LYS A 306 7.44 14.55 -10.53
N ALA A 307 7.41 15.86 -10.69
CA ALA A 307 8.47 16.59 -11.39
C ALA A 307 9.83 16.47 -10.68
N PHE A 308 9.86 16.47 -9.34
CA PHE A 308 11.09 16.24 -8.58
C PHE A 308 11.65 14.83 -8.83
N TYR A 309 10.85 13.78 -8.68
CA TYR A 309 11.27 12.39 -8.95
C TYR A 309 11.72 12.18 -10.41
N SER A 310 11.01 12.82 -11.36
CA SER A 310 11.38 12.78 -12.78
C SER A 310 12.76 13.38 -13.04
N ARG A 311 13.07 14.55 -12.47
CA ARG A 311 14.40 15.19 -12.60
C ARG A 311 15.53 14.34 -12.01
N GLN A 312 15.23 13.51 -11.01
CA GLN A 312 16.20 12.59 -10.40
C GLN A 312 16.29 11.23 -11.12
N GLY A 313 15.54 11.03 -12.21
CA GLY A 313 15.47 9.72 -12.90
C GLY A 313 14.79 8.62 -12.07
N LYS A 314 14.05 9.00 -11.01
CA LYS A 314 13.40 8.08 -10.06
C LYS A 314 11.87 8.04 -10.20
N LEU A 315 11.35 8.31 -11.39
CA LEU A 315 9.91 8.29 -11.63
C LEU A 315 9.25 6.92 -11.28
N PRO A 316 9.92 5.74 -11.45
CA PRO A 316 9.42 4.46 -10.94
C PRO A 316 9.08 4.49 -9.46
N HIS A 317 9.97 4.99 -8.63
CA HIS A 317 9.74 5.08 -7.18
C HIS A 317 8.54 5.98 -6.83
N PHE A 318 8.31 7.05 -7.61
CA PHE A 318 7.13 7.87 -7.43
C PHE A 318 5.82 7.06 -7.61
N TYR A 319 5.75 6.21 -8.64
CA TYR A 319 4.56 5.40 -8.85
C TYR A 319 4.41 4.26 -7.84
N LEU A 320 5.52 3.66 -7.41
CA LEU A 320 5.51 2.69 -6.32
C LEU A 320 4.96 3.34 -5.04
N GLU A 321 5.55 4.44 -4.58
CA GLU A 321 5.25 5.05 -3.29
C GLU A 321 3.89 5.78 -3.22
N PHE A 322 3.48 6.46 -4.31
CA PHE A 322 2.25 7.26 -4.31
C PHE A 322 1.06 6.56 -4.95
N PHE A 323 1.28 5.59 -5.81
CA PHE A 323 0.19 4.87 -6.49
C PHE A 323 0.14 3.38 -6.15
N ASN A 324 1.11 2.86 -5.42
CA ASN A 324 1.28 1.44 -5.14
C ASN A 324 1.19 0.58 -6.42
N ARG A 325 1.68 1.10 -7.54
CA ARG A 325 1.67 0.44 -8.85
C ARG A 325 2.99 -0.26 -9.09
N LEU A 326 2.92 -1.52 -9.50
CA LEU A 326 4.07 -2.22 -10.05
C LEU A 326 4.47 -1.55 -11.36
N VAL A 327 5.71 -1.15 -11.46
CA VAL A 327 6.22 -0.47 -12.65
C VAL A 327 7.49 -1.19 -13.09
N SER A 328 7.52 -1.69 -14.32
CA SER A 328 8.77 -2.13 -14.93
C SER A 328 9.58 -0.91 -15.38
N GLU A 329 10.89 -0.92 -15.17
CA GLU A 329 11.76 0.13 -15.69
C GLU A 329 11.60 0.29 -17.21
N ASP A 330 11.30 -0.80 -17.90
CA ASP A 330 11.06 -0.83 -19.36
C ASP A 330 9.75 -0.13 -19.75
N THR A 331 8.69 -0.22 -18.93
CA THR A 331 7.40 0.47 -19.18
C THR A 331 7.50 1.97 -18.98
N MET A 332 8.53 2.46 -18.31
CA MET A 332 8.70 3.89 -18.04
C MET A 332 9.51 4.65 -19.05
N LYS A 333 10.36 3.96 -19.79
CA LYS A 333 11.08 4.56 -20.93
C LYS A 333 10.13 4.91 -22.07
N LEU A 334 9.00 4.20 -22.17
CA LEU A 334 7.94 4.42 -23.14
C LEU A 334 6.60 4.61 -22.40
N ASN A 335 6.12 5.83 -22.30
CA ASN A 335 4.76 6.08 -21.82
C ASN A 335 3.76 5.49 -22.82
N PRO A 336 2.93 4.48 -22.44
CA PRO A 336 1.95 3.87 -23.36
C PRO A 336 0.97 4.88 -23.95
N ALA A 337 0.72 6.00 -23.27
CA ALA A 337 -0.12 7.08 -23.79
C ALA A 337 0.48 7.80 -24.99
N PHE A 338 1.80 7.68 -25.22
CA PHE A 338 2.47 8.21 -26.40
C PHE A 338 2.66 7.17 -27.51
N VAL A 339 2.35 5.90 -27.25
CA VAL A 339 2.37 4.85 -28.27
C VAL A 339 1.09 4.95 -29.09
N GLN A 340 1.16 5.60 -30.23
CA GLN A 340 0.08 5.63 -31.19
C GLN A 340 0.22 4.42 -32.11
N ARG A 341 -0.89 3.68 -32.34
CA ARG A 341 -0.98 2.62 -33.35
C ARG A 341 -1.37 3.25 -34.67
N GLU A 342 -0.42 3.87 -35.32
CA GLU A 342 -0.57 4.46 -36.66
C GLU A 342 0.42 3.82 -37.59
N VAL A 343 -0.03 3.38 -38.77
CA VAL A 343 0.88 2.85 -39.81
C VAL A 343 1.43 4.02 -40.61
N LEU A 344 2.72 4.30 -40.44
CA LEU A 344 3.45 5.32 -41.21
C LEU A 344 4.04 4.70 -42.47
N LEU A 345 3.82 5.29 -43.61
CA LEU A 345 4.00 4.62 -44.92
C LEU A 345 5.40 4.70 -45.57
N ARG A 346 6.34 5.50 -45.08
CA ARG A 346 7.71 5.54 -45.65
C ARG A 346 8.70 6.09 -44.63
N PRO A 347 9.60 5.26 -44.10
CA PRO A 347 10.65 5.76 -43.22
C PRO A 347 11.70 6.55 -44.00
N LEU A 348 12.24 7.60 -43.39
CA LEU A 348 13.40 8.35 -43.89
C LEU A 348 14.69 7.55 -43.65
N ALA A 349 14.72 6.77 -42.59
CA ALA A 349 15.84 5.87 -42.27
C ALA A 349 15.33 4.72 -41.39
N LEU A 350 16.02 3.59 -41.47
CA LEU A 350 15.82 2.42 -40.61
C LEU A 350 17.07 2.22 -39.76
N ALA A 351 16.85 1.91 -38.46
CA ALA A 351 17.91 1.54 -37.56
C ALA A 351 17.59 0.15 -36.96
N LEU A 352 18.61 -0.72 -36.92
CA LEU A 352 18.54 -2.00 -36.23
C LEU A 352 19.22 -1.84 -34.87
N CYS A 353 18.42 -1.98 -33.80
CA CYS A 353 18.85 -1.92 -32.43
C CYS A 353 18.99 -3.34 -31.86
N HIS A 354 20.01 -3.57 -31.06
CA HIS A 354 20.23 -4.85 -30.39
C HIS A 354 20.55 -4.59 -28.91
N ASP A 355 19.79 -5.24 -28.03
CA ASP A 355 20.05 -5.32 -26.60
C ASP A 355 20.55 -6.73 -26.27
N PRO A 356 21.87 -6.92 -26.03
CA PRO A 356 22.45 -8.24 -25.82
C PRO A 356 22.21 -8.75 -24.41
N ALA A 357 21.58 -9.93 -24.27
CA ALA A 357 21.57 -10.67 -23.01
C ALA A 357 22.46 -11.91 -23.12
N ILE A 358 23.50 -12.00 -22.31
CA ILE A 358 24.58 -13.02 -22.43
C ILE A 358 24.36 -14.23 -21.51
N SER A 359 23.31 -14.28 -20.72
CA SER A 359 23.12 -15.33 -19.72
C SER A 359 22.21 -16.47 -20.20
N LYS A 360 22.67 -17.72 -20.03
CA LYS A 360 21.90 -18.95 -20.32
C LYS A 360 20.95 -19.37 -19.19
N LYS A 361 20.83 -18.62 -18.11
CA LYS A 361 19.95 -18.98 -16.98
C LYS A 361 18.48 -18.72 -17.36
N LYS A 362 17.58 -19.64 -17.01
CA LYS A 362 16.12 -19.57 -17.24
C LYS A 362 15.43 -18.29 -16.73
N LYS A 363 16.10 -17.46 -15.93
CA LYS A 363 15.63 -16.17 -15.37
C LYS A 363 16.45 -14.97 -15.88
N SER A 364 17.21 -15.12 -16.97
CA SER A 364 17.92 -13.98 -17.55
C SER A 364 17.04 -13.21 -18.52
N ASP A 365 17.38 -11.92 -18.72
CA ASP A 365 16.76 -11.09 -19.74
C ASP A 365 16.91 -11.72 -21.12
N SER A 366 15.95 -11.45 -22.01
CA SER A 366 16.02 -11.87 -23.41
C SER A 366 16.92 -10.92 -24.19
N ALA A 367 17.78 -11.47 -25.05
CA ALA A 367 18.39 -10.67 -26.11
C ALA A 367 17.28 -10.18 -27.05
N THR A 368 17.21 -8.87 -27.26
CA THR A 368 16.14 -8.25 -28.06
C THR A 368 16.74 -7.52 -29.27
N PHE A 369 16.11 -7.68 -30.42
CA PHE A 369 16.40 -6.95 -31.64
C PHE A 369 15.17 -6.16 -32.04
N ALA A 370 15.34 -4.90 -32.39
CA ALA A 370 14.27 -4.05 -32.86
C ALA A 370 14.67 -3.29 -34.11
N VAL A 371 13.80 -3.29 -35.10
CA VAL A 371 13.92 -2.44 -36.28
C VAL A 371 13.08 -1.20 -36.05
N VAL A 372 13.71 -0.04 -36.11
CA VAL A 372 13.06 1.25 -35.83
C VAL A 372 13.17 2.16 -37.03
N GLY A 373 12.06 2.62 -37.55
CA GLY A 373 11.94 3.60 -38.62
C GLY A 373 11.90 5.01 -38.10
N LEU A 374 12.68 5.90 -38.71
CA LEU A 374 12.54 7.37 -38.54
C LEU A 374 11.66 7.91 -39.67
N TYR A 375 10.63 8.65 -39.30
CA TYR A 375 9.64 9.23 -40.20
C TYR A 375 9.68 10.75 -40.20
N PRO A 376 9.02 11.41 -41.17
CA PRO A 376 8.90 12.87 -41.18
C PRO A 376 8.38 13.43 -39.86
N ALA A 377 8.80 14.67 -39.54
CA ALA A 377 8.49 15.35 -38.26
C ALA A 377 9.13 14.71 -37.01
N GLY A 378 10.21 13.90 -37.20
CA GLY A 378 10.94 13.30 -36.10
C GLY A 378 10.17 12.18 -35.35
N ARG A 379 9.20 11.57 -36.02
CA ARG A 379 8.46 10.43 -35.46
C ARG A 379 9.26 9.14 -35.62
N PHE A 380 9.12 8.23 -34.64
CA PHE A 380 9.72 6.90 -34.67
C PHE A 380 8.63 5.85 -34.67
N GLN A 381 8.80 4.80 -35.46
CA GLN A 381 7.94 3.62 -35.46
C GLN A 381 8.81 2.38 -35.27
N VAL A 382 8.35 1.45 -34.43
CA VAL A 382 8.94 0.12 -34.33
C VAL A 382 8.34 -0.75 -35.45
N GLU A 383 9.16 -1.13 -36.40
CA GLU A 383 8.76 -1.90 -37.59
C GLU A 383 8.71 -3.39 -37.31
N ASP A 384 9.69 -3.89 -36.55
CA ASP A 384 9.79 -5.30 -36.18
C ASP A 384 10.52 -5.46 -34.85
N VAL A 385 10.13 -6.46 -34.05
CA VAL A 385 10.77 -6.83 -32.82
C VAL A 385 10.91 -8.34 -32.71
N TRP A 386 12.11 -8.78 -32.41
CA TRP A 386 12.37 -10.18 -32.12
C TRP A 386 13.21 -10.33 -30.85
N GLY A 387 12.91 -11.33 -30.02
CA GLY A 387 13.65 -11.60 -28.81
C GLY A 387 13.73 -13.09 -28.49
N ALA A 388 14.83 -13.50 -27.87
CA ALA A 388 15.01 -14.85 -27.34
C ALA A 388 15.95 -14.89 -26.15
N ILE A 389 15.75 -15.89 -25.28
CA ILE A 389 16.57 -16.14 -24.08
C ILE A 389 17.66 -17.17 -24.45
N GLY A 390 18.87 -16.91 -23.97
CA GLY A 390 19.97 -17.90 -24.06
C GLY A 390 20.63 -18.05 -25.44
N LEU A 391 20.53 -17.01 -26.27
CA LEU A 391 21.21 -16.99 -27.56
C LEU A 391 22.73 -17.10 -27.42
N THR A 392 23.34 -17.90 -28.27
CA THR A 392 24.77 -17.85 -28.46
C THR A 392 25.17 -16.60 -29.24
N PRO A 393 26.41 -16.11 -29.12
CA PRO A 393 26.88 -14.98 -29.94
C PRO A 393 26.74 -15.20 -31.44
N GLN A 394 26.87 -16.47 -31.88
CA GLN A 394 26.71 -16.86 -33.29
C GLN A 394 25.26 -16.68 -33.73
N GLU A 395 24.29 -17.21 -32.99
CA GLU A 395 22.87 -17.11 -33.30
C GLU A 395 22.39 -15.65 -33.27
N ALA A 396 22.86 -14.86 -32.29
CA ALA A 396 22.57 -13.43 -32.24
C ALA A 396 23.09 -12.68 -33.49
N ARG A 397 24.31 -12.98 -33.89
CA ARG A 397 24.90 -12.43 -35.13
C ARG A 397 24.12 -12.84 -36.38
N ASP A 398 23.77 -14.10 -36.49
CA ASP A 398 23.06 -14.61 -37.67
C ASP A 398 21.66 -13.98 -37.77
N LYS A 399 20.97 -13.77 -36.62
CA LYS A 399 19.69 -13.05 -36.57
C LYS A 399 19.83 -11.56 -36.91
N LEU A 400 20.90 -10.91 -36.48
CA LEU A 400 21.19 -9.52 -36.83
C LEU A 400 21.37 -9.37 -38.36
N PHE A 401 22.08 -10.28 -39.01
CA PHE A 401 22.23 -10.26 -40.47
C PHE A 401 20.96 -10.61 -41.22
N GLU A 402 20.12 -11.48 -40.68
CA GLU A 402 18.79 -11.78 -41.21
C GLU A 402 17.90 -10.51 -41.21
N LEU A 403 17.77 -9.86 -40.08
CA LEU A 403 16.97 -8.64 -39.94
C LEU A 403 17.53 -7.49 -40.80
N HIS A 404 18.84 -7.35 -40.85
CA HIS A 404 19.49 -6.36 -41.71
C HIS A 404 19.19 -6.57 -43.18
N ARG A 405 19.24 -7.80 -43.66
CA ARG A 405 18.89 -8.14 -45.06
C ARG A 405 17.44 -7.84 -45.38
N ASN A 406 16.53 -8.15 -44.46
CA ASN A 406 15.10 -7.89 -44.62
C ASN A 406 14.81 -6.37 -44.65
N CYS A 407 15.49 -5.56 -43.84
CA CYS A 407 15.36 -4.12 -43.87
C CYS A 407 15.92 -3.48 -45.13
N LEU A 408 17.04 -3.99 -45.67
CA LEU A 408 17.65 -3.46 -46.89
C LEU A 408 16.86 -3.80 -48.18
N LEU A 409 16.18 -4.96 -48.21
CA LEU A 409 15.27 -5.29 -49.30
C LEU A 409 14.12 -4.28 -49.42
N TYR A 410 13.67 -3.74 -48.32
CA TYR A 410 12.61 -2.71 -48.27
C TYR A 410 13.12 -1.35 -48.77
N THR A 411 14.39 -1.04 -48.59
CA THR A 411 15.00 0.22 -49.06
C THR A 411 15.43 0.15 -50.50
N SER A 412 15.75 -1.04 -51.05
CA SER A 412 16.14 -1.21 -52.47
C SER A 412 14.96 -1.03 -53.41
N ASP A 413 13.78 -1.53 -53.07
CA ASP A 413 12.57 -1.35 -53.89
C ASP A 413 12.13 0.14 -53.96
N ALA A 414 12.29 0.88 -52.82
CA ALA A 414 12.02 2.32 -52.81
C ALA A 414 13.02 3.17 -53.65
N ALA A 415 14.24 2.67 -53.78
CA ALA A 415 15.28 3.35 -54.60
C ALA A 415 15.08 3.10 -56.11
N ASP A 416 14.53 1.96 -56.49
CA ASP A 416 14.25 1.65 -57.91
C ASP A 416 12.99 2.35 -58.42
N GLU A 417 11.94 2.55 -57.58
CA GLU A 417 10.80 3.38 -57.95
C GLU A 417 11.17 4.87 -58.12
N ALA A 418 12.14 5.38 -57.35
CA ALA A 418 12.62 6.77 -57.50
C ALA A 418 13.46 6.99 -58.74
N ARG A 419 14.00 5.94 -59.37
CA ARG A 419 14.75 5.99 -60.65
C ARG A 419 13.89 5.82 -61.89
N SER A 420 12.61 5.46 -61.73
CA SER A 420 11.67 5.28 -62.85
C SER A 420 10.80 6.51 -63.15
N VAL A 421 11.09 7.64 -62.54
CA VAL A 421 10.40 8.92 -62.77
C VAL A 421 11.43 9.95 -63.27
N ASP A 422 11.97 9.74 -64.45
CA ASP A 422 12.59 10.74 -65.32
C ASP A 422 12.12 10.55 -66.76
#